data_c5a3a61abc91e2bf49d0f3b123615c9c
#
_entry.id   c5a3a61abc91e2bf49d0f3b123615c9c
#
_cell.length_a   1.000
_cell.length_b   1.000
_cell.length_c   1.000
_cell.angle_alpha   90.00
_cell.angle_beta   90.00
_cell.angle_gamma   90.00
#
_symmetry.space_group_name_H-M   'P 1'
#
loop_
_entity.id
_entity.type
_entity.pdbx_description
1 polymer ?
#
loop_
_entity_poly.entity_id
_entity_poly.type
_entity_poly.pdbx_seq_one_letter_code
_entity_poly.pdbx_strand_id
1 'polypeptide(L)'
;MEAEDCTVAVSEANLKDLLLALDVGNTNTVVGLFEGDKLRTHWRLTTHAERTADEVGMWLHQLLRWDQVRVDDLTDVAVSSVVPPMDPRLAEGVRRYLDKEAFFVEPGIRSDMPLSVDAPQELGADRLCDAVAAYAEHGGPCLVLDFGTAITWEVVSAEGEYLGGAIAPGPGVTADALSSKTAKLPSVAMEPPPRVIGKGTVDSIQSGLFYGYLGLIEGVTRRMLDELGDATVVATGGLAQAFASHTDLIQHVEPDLTLHGLRILWQLNRGEAG
;
A
#
# COMPACT_ATOMS: atom_id res chain seq x y z
N MET A 1 28.17 27.12 49.89
CA MET A 1 28.28 27.17 48.42
C MET A 1 27.74 25.83 47.97
N GLU A 2 26.41 25.80 47.84
CA GLU A 2 25.63 24.60 47.61
C GLU A 2 25.67 24.28 46.10
N ALA A 3 25.91 23.04 45.79
CA ALA A 3 25.87 22.50 44.43
C ALA A 3 24.42 22.28 44.08
N GLU A 4 23.88 23.06 43.13
CA GLU A 4 22.58 22.84 42.54
C GLU A 4 22.62 21.55 41.68
N ASP A 5 21.87 20.59 42.15
CA ASP A 5 21.59 19.31 41.48
C ASP A 5 20.65 19.57 40.31
N CYS A 6 21.20 19.68 39.11
CA CYS A 6 20.44 19.85 37.88
C CYS A 6 19.93 18.49 37.40
N THR A 7 18.89 17.98 38.06
CA THR A 7 18.12 16.82 37.58
C THR A 7 17.33 17.25 36.34
N VAL A 8 17.87 16.94 35.16
CA VAL A 8 17.13 17.00 33.89
C VAL A 8 15.96 16.04 34.01
N ALA A 9 14.77 16.59 34.14
CA ALA A 9 13.53 15.83 34.02
C ALA A 9 13.46 15.23 32.63
N VAL A 10 13.73 13.91 32.55
CA VAL A 10 13.41 13.11 31.37
C VAL A 10 11.90 13.09 31.28
N SER A 11 11.37 13.75 30.25
CA SER A 11 9.93 13.78 29.99
C SER A 11 9.44 12.35 29.81
N GLU A 12 8.45 11.97 30.61
CA GLU A 12 7.63 10.76 30.45
C GLU A 12 6.76 10.89 29.19
N ALA A 13 7.36 10.85 28.00
CA ALA A 13 6.68 10.86 26.72
C ALA A 13 7.27 9.77 25.85
N ASN A 14 6.98 8.52 26.21
CA ASN A 14 7.06 7.39 25.30
C ASN A 14 6.09 6.29 25.76
N LEU A 15 4.81 6.63 25.90
CA LEU A 15 3.75 5.66 25.65
C LEU A 15 3.94 5.27 24.18
N LYS A 16 4.32 4.03 23.92
CA LYS A 16 4.56 3.52 22.57
C LYS A 16 3.24 3.60 21.83
N ASP A 17 3.14 4.52 20.88
CA ASP A 17 1.95 4.63 20.03
C ASP A 17 1.77 3.33 19.25
N LEU A 18 0.71 2.59 19.53
CA LEU A 18 0.32 1.41 18.78
C LEU A 18 -0.76 1.80 17.77
N LEU A 19 -0.39 1.84 16.50
CA LEU A 19 -1.30 2.13 15.40
C LEU A 19 -1.64 0.84 14.67
N LEU A 20 -2.93 0.58 14.48
CA LEU A 20 -3.42 -0.44 13.58
C LEU A 20 -3.74 0.19 12.23
N ALA A 21 -2.96 -0.12 11.21
CA ALA A 21 -3.09 0.42 9.85
C ALA A 21 -3.73 -0.64 8.94
N LEU A 22 -4.82 -0.28 8.27
CA LEU A 22 -5.57 -1.15 7.36
C LEU A 22 -5.49 -0.59 5.93
N ASP A 23 -4.86 -1.34 5.04
CA ASP A 23 -4.93 -1.09 3.60
C ASP A 23 -5.96 -2.05 2.97
N VAL A 24 -7.09 -1.50 2.52
CA VAL A 24 -8.27 -2.24 2.06
C VAL A 24 -8.37 -2.15 0.55
N GLY A 25 -7.70 -3.08 -0.12
CA GLY A 25 -7.77 -3.26 -1.57
C GLY A 25 -8.94 -4.15 -2.01
N ASN A 26 -9.23 -4.16 -3.31
CA ASN A 26 -10.34 -4.95 -3.88
C ASN A 26 -10.19 -6.47 -3.71
N THR A 27 -8.96 -6.99 -3.68
CA THR A 27 -8.68 -8.43 -3.55
C THR A 27 -8.19 -8.79 -2.16
N ASN A 28 -7.31 -7.99 -1.59
CA ASN A 28 -6.69 -8.24 -0.30
C ASN A 28 -6.82 -7.02 0.61
N THR A 29 -6.98 -7.29 1.89
CA THR A 29 -6.82 -6.31 2.96
C THR A 29 -5.52 -6.64 3.70
N VAL A 30 -4.61 -5.67 3.78
CA VAL A 30 -3.37 -5.79 4.55
C VAL A 30 -3.53 -5.00 5.84
N VAL A 31 -3.22 -5.63 6.96
CA VAL A 31 -3.31 -5.01 8.29
C VAL A 31 -1.91 -4.97 8.87
N GLY A 32 -1.43 -3.78 9.18
CA GLY A 32 -0.15 -3.55 9.84
C GLY A 32 -0.34 -3.10 11.28
N LEU A 33 0.50 -3.58 12.17
CA LEU A 33 0.60 -3.08 13.54
C LEU A 33 1.93 -2.32 13.69
N PHE A 34 1.84 -1.02 13.91
CA PHE A 34 3.00 -0.18 14.17
C PHE A 34 3.19 0.08 15.66
N GLU A 35 4.44 0.12 16.09
CA GLU A 35 4.90 0.60 17.38
C GLU A 35 5.78 1.83 17.15
N GLY A 36 5.22 3.03 17.28
CA GLY A 36 5.83 4.26 16.79
C GLY A 36 6.02 4.21 15.27
N ASP A 37 7.24 4.38 14.79
CA ASP A 37 7.58 4.34 13.35
C ASP A 37 7.84 2.93 12.81
N LYS A 38 7.94 1.94 13.69
CA LYS A 38 8.33 0.59 13.29
C LYS A 38 7.11 -0.29 13.03
N LEU A 39 7.02 -0.87 11.85
CA LEU A 39 6.10 -1.96 11.55
C LEU A 39 6.54 -3.21 12.34
N ARG A 40 5.73 -3.60 13.33
CA ARG A 40 6.00 -4.74 14.21
C ARG A 40 5.62 -6.06 13.54
N THR A 41 4.46 -6.08 12.90
CA THR A 41 3.93 -7.22 12.16
C THR A 41 2.87 -6.77 11.17
N HIS A 42 2.60 -7.59 10.16
CA HIS A 42 1.46 -7.39 9.29
C HIS A 42 0.76 -8.72 8.98
N TRP A 43 -0.50 -8.63 8.57
CA TRP A 43 -1.34 -9.76 8.14
C TRP A 43 -2.02 -9.42 6.82
N ARG A 44 -2.19 -10.43 5.98
CA ARG A 44 -2.91 -10.32 4.71
C ARG A 44 -4.15 -11.19 4.75
N LEU A 45 -5.29 -10.60 4.46
CA LEU A 45 -6.61 -11.23 4.43
C LEU A 45 -7.23 -11.04 3.06
N THR A 46 -8.09 -11.97 2.64
CA THR A 46 -8.93 -11.75 1.46
C THR A 46 -9.99 -10.70 1.78
N THR A 47 -10.14 -9.71 0.89
CA THR A 47 -11.20 -8.72 1.01
C THR A 47 -12.54 -9.34 0.66
N HIS A 48 -13.50 -9.17 1.54
CA HIS A 48 -14.90 -9.52 1.32
C HIS A 48 -15.75 -8.29 1.62
N ALA A 49 -16.14 -7.56 0.59
CA ALA A 49 -16.89 -6.30 0.70
C ALA A 49 -18.23 -6.44 1.44
N GLU A 50 -18.76 -7.66 1.55
CA GLU A 50 -20.03 -7.95 2.21
C GLU A 50 -19.90 -8.30 3.70
N ARG A 51 -18.67 -8.33 4.26
CA ARG A 51 -18.49 -8.58 5.70
C ARG A 51 -19.29 -7.59 6.53
N THR A 52 -19.92 -8.10 7.57
CA THR A 52 -20.63 -7.27 8.54
C THR A 52 -19.65 -6.56 9.48
N ALA A 53 -20.11 -5.52 10.15
CA ALA A 53 -19.30 -4.83 11.16
C ALA A 53 -18.84 -5.77 12.28
N ASP A 54 -19.68 -6.75 12.66
CA ASP A 54 -19.35 -7.74 13.68
C ASP A 54 -18.21 -8.68 13.21
N GLU A 55 -18.25 -9.15 11.97
CA GLU A 55 -17.16 -9.95 11.40
C GLU A 55 -15.85 -9.15 11.31
N VAL A 56 -15.92 -7.86 10.93
CA VAL A 56 -14.76 -6.97 10.93
C VAL A 56 -14.19 -6.84 12.34
N GLY A 57 -15.02 -6.50 13.32
CA GLY A 57 -14.56 -6.36 14.71
C GLY A 57 -13.95 -7.64 15.27
N MET A 58 -14.57 -8.79 14.98
CA MET A 58 -14.08 -10.09 15.45
C MET A 58 -12.70 -10.43 14.90
N TRP A 59 -12.46 -10.26 13.60
CA TRP A 59 -11.15 -10.57 13.04
C TRP A 59 -10.08 -9.57 13.46
N LEU A 60 -10.37 -8.26 13.58
CA LEU A 60 -9.43 -7.27 14.12
C LEU A 60 -9.01 -7.66 15.55
N HIS A 61 -10.00 -7.95 16.39
CA HIS A 61 -9.74 -8.38 17.77
C HIS A 61 -8.91 -9.66 17.82
N GLN A 62 -9.15 -10.61 16.90
CA GLN A 62 -8.39 -11.86 16.86
C GLN A 62 -6.94 -11.64 16.42
N LEU A 63 -6.65 -10.73 15.46
CA LEU A 63 -5.30 -10.39 15.04
C LEU A 63 -4.50 -9.76 16.19
N LEU A 64 -5.10 -8.80 16.89
CA LEU A 64 -4.48 -8.18 18.07
C LEU A 64 -4.18 -9.21 19.16
N ARG A 65 -5.14 -10.10 19.44
CA ARG A 65 -4.95 -11.16 20.42
C ARG A 65 -3.84 -12.14 20.02
N TRP A 66 -3.71 -12.46 18.74
CA TRP A 66 -2.64 -13.31 18.23
C TRP A 66 -1.27 -12.73 18.50
N ASP A 67 -1.14 -11.41 18.36
CA ASP A 67 0.11 -10.68 18.66
C ASP A 67 0.23 -10.22 20.13
N GLN A 68 -0.67 -10.70 20.99
CA GLN A 68 -0.71 -10.41 22.43
C GLN A 68 -0.89 -8.92 22.77
N VAL A 69 -1.56 -8.18 21.88
CA VAL A 69 -1.92 -6.78 22.07
C VAL A 69 -3.32 -6.67 22.65
N ARG A 70 -3.46 -5.86 23.69
CA ARG A 70 -4.78 -5.54 24.25
C ARG A 70 -5.38 -4.39 23.45
N VAL A 71 -6.69 -4.40 23.30
CA VAL A 71 -7.42 -3.29 22.64
C VAL A 71 -7.15 -1.95 23.33
N ASP A 72 -7.07 -1.94 24.65
CA ASP A 72 -6.78 -0.73 25.45
C ASP A 72 -5.38 -0.14 25.16
N ASP A 73 -4.46 -0.96 24.67
CA ASP A 73 -3.09 -0.53 24.35
C ASP A 73 -3.00 0.15 22.96
N LEU A 74 -4.03 -0.02 22.11
CA LEU A 74 -4.10 0.68 20.82
C LEU A 74 -4.26 2.18 21.02
N THR A 75 -3.48 2.96 20.30
CA THR A 75 -3.66 4.41 20.21
C THR A 75 -4.77 4.74 19.24
N ASP A 76 -4.67 4.25 18.00
CA ASP A 76 -5.58 4.57 16.91
C ASP A 76 -5.69 3.44 15.88
N VAL A 77 -6.65 3.61 14.96
CA VAL A 77 -6.83 2.81 13.75
C VAL A 77 -6.86 3.72 12.54
N ALA A 78 -5.99 3.47 11.55
CA ALA A 78 -5.98 4.20 10.29
C ALA A 78 -6.36 3.27 9.14
N VAL A 79 -7.08 3.81 8.15
CA VAL A 79 -7.64 3.05 7.02
C VAL A 79 -7.35 3.78 5.71
N SER A 80 -6.68 3.09 4.79
CA SER A 80 -6.66 3.35 3.35
C SER A 80 -7.66 2.39 2.71
N SER A 81 -8.66 2.88 2.00
CA SER A 81 -9.67 2.01 1.39
C SER A 81 -10.01 2.43 -0.03
N VAL A 82 -10.03 1.43 -0.92
CA VAL A 82 -10.57 1.57 -2.29
C VAL A 82 -11.80 0.66 -2.49
N VAL A 83 -12.49 0.33 -1.38
CA VAL A 83 -13.71 -0.48 -1.36
C VAL A 83 -14.83 0.24 -0.60
N PRO A 84 -15.40 1.33 -1.16
CA PRO A 84 -16.38 2.18 -0.46
C PRO A 84 -17.54 1.45 0.21
N PRO A 85 -18.08 0.33 -0.34
CA PRO A 85 -19.15 -0.41 0.34
C PRO A 85 -18.73 -1.04 1.69
N MET A 86 -17.42 -1.20 1.93
CA MET A 86 -16.87 -1.78 3.16
C MET A 86 -16.64 -0.72 4.25
N ASP A 87 -16.41 0.54 3.87
CA ASP A 87 -15.98 1.60 4.79
C ASP A 87 -16.92 1.82 5.98
N PRO A 88 -18.26 1.91 5.83
CA PRO A 88 -19.15 2.06 6.96
C PRO A 88 -19.11 0.86 7.93
N ARG A 89 -18.84 -0.34 7.41
CA ARG A 89 -18.75 -1.57 8.20
C ARG A 89 -17.41 -1.65 8.93
N LEU A 90 -16.33 -1.15 8.32
CA LEU A 90 -15.03 -0.99 8.96
C LEU A 90 -15.12 0.01 10.11
N ALA A 91 -15.67 1.20 9.85
CA ALA A 91 -15.84 2.23 10.88
C ALA A 91 -16.67 1.72 12.07
N GLU A 92 -17.81 1.08 11.80
CA GLU A 92 -18.67 0.54 12.85
C GLU A 92 -18.02 -0.63 13.62
N GLY A 93 -17.29 -1.52 12.90
CA GLY A 93 -16.56 -2.63 13.51
C GLY A 93 -15.43 -2.13 14.42
N VAL A 94 -14.65 -1.15 13.98
CA VAL A 94 -13.59 -0.51 14.76
C VAL A 94 -14.22 0.17 16.01
N ARG A 95 -15.27 0.96 15.83
CA ARG A 95 -15.92 1.66 16.92
C ARG A 95 -16.47 0.71 17.99
N ARG A 96 -17.18 -0.35 17.58
CA ARG A 96 -17.86 -1.28 18.52
C ARG A 96 -16.91 -2.24 19.23
N TYR A 97 -15.86 -2.67 18.57
CA TYR A 97 -15.00 -3.75 19.06
C TYR A 97 -13.64 -3.28 19.55
N LEU A 98 -13.16 -2.14 19.05
CA LEU A 98 -11.88 -1.57 19.47
C LEU A 98 -12.02 -0.27 20.28
N ASP A 99 -13.24 0.26 20.42
CA ASP A 99 -13.53 1.53 21.11
C ASP A 99 -12.65 2.68 20.56
N LYS A 100 -12.52 2.73 19.22
CA LYS A 100 -11.77 3.74 18.49
C LYS A 100 -12.60 4.29 17.33
N GLU A 101 -12.32 5.55 16.96
CA GLU A 101 -12.77 6.08 15.68
C GLU A 101 -11.68 5.84 14.64
N ALA A 102 -12.03 5.24 13.50
CA ALA A 102 -11.07 4.98 12.44
C ALA A 102 -10.76 6.27 11.68
N PHE A 103 -9.48 6.60 11.55
CA PHE A 103 -9.02 7.64 10.62
C PHE A 103 -9.02 7.07 9.21
N PHE A 104 -9.78 7.67 8.29
CA PHE A 104 -9.78 7.30 6.88
C PHE A 104 -8.95 8.28 6.05
N VAL A 105 -8.16 7.74 5.12
CA VAL A 105 -7.52 8.54 4.07
C VAL A 105 -8.58 8.92 3.05
N GLU A 106 -9.04 10.16 3.11
CA GLU A 106 -10.07 10.71 2.25
C GLU A 106 -9.55 11.93 1.47
N PRO A 107 -10.20 12.32 0.36
CA PRO A 107 -9.83 13.53 -0.35
C PRO A 107 -9.87 14.77 0.56
N GLY A 108 -8.78 15.54 0.57
CA GLY A 108 -8.68 16.79 1.34
C GLY A 108 -8.02 16.64 2.71
N ILE A 109 -7.60 15.46 3.12
CA ILE A 109 -6.76 15.32 4.32
C ILE A 109 -5.41 16.02 4.09
N ARG A 110 -4.76 16.38 5.15
CA ARG A 110 -3.39 16.91 5.08
C ARG A 110 -2.42 15.78 4.68
N SER A 111 -1.72 15.99 3.58
CA SER A 111 -0.69 15.03 3.09
C SER A 111 0.70 15.66 3.01
N ASP A 112 0.79 17.01 3.15
CA ASP A 112 1.97 17.81 2.87
C ASP A 112 2.55 17.55 1.45
N MET A 113 1.75 16.95 0.56
CA MET A 113 2.04 16.66 -0.84
C MET A 113 1.00 17.36 -1.72
N PRO A 114 1.37 18.42 -2.45
CA PRO A 114 0.48 19.04 -3.42
C PRO A 114 0.05 18.05 -4.50
N LEU A 115 -1.23 18.05 -4.87
CA LEU A 115 -1.79 17.17 -5.90
C LEU A 115 -1.97 17.97 -7.20
N SER A 116 -1.02 17.87 -8.12
CA SER A 116 -1.00 18.54 -9.43
C SER A 116 -1.71 17.69 -10.50
N VAL A 117 -2.96 17.30 -10.22
CA VAL A 117 -3.83 16.49 -11.11
C VAL A 117 -5.16 17.18 -11.35
N ASP A 118 -5.86 16.83 -12.44
CA ASP A 118 -7.13 17.47 -12.84
C ASP A 118 -8.26 17.23 -11.83
N ALA A 119 -8.30 16.06 -11.19
CA ALA A 119 -9.33 15.64 -10.26
C ALA A 119 -8.73 15.03 -8.97
N PRO A 120 -8.18 15.85 -8.05
CA PRO A 120 -7.57 15.36 -6.82
C PRO A 120 -8.48 14.47 -5.96
N GLN A 121 -9.78 14.71 -6.02
CA GLN A 121 -10.79 13.93 -5.28
C GLN A 121 -11.00 12.51 -5.81
N GLU A 122 -10.46 12.18 -6.98
CA GLU A 122 -10.54 10.84 -7.59
C GLU A 122 -9.28 10.01 -7.30
N LEU A 123 -8.28 10.58 -6.64
CA LEU A 123 -7.06 9.87 -6.28
C LEU A 123 -7.37 8.81 -5.21
N GLY A 124 -7.03 7.56 -5.50
CA GLY A 124 -7.18 6.44 -4.55
C GLY A 124 -6.33 6.66 -3.30
N ALA A 125 -6.86 6.25 -2.16
CA ALA A 125 -6.17 6.38 -0.87
C ALA A 125 -4.84 5.61 -0.85
N ASP A 126 -4.81 4.42 -1.43
CA ASP A 126 -3.62 3.59 -1.61
C ASP A 126 -2.52 4.31 -2.40
N ARG A 127 -2.88 4.92 -3.53
CA ARG A 127 -1.96 5.65 -4.39
C ARG A 127 -1.34 6.86 -3.69
N LEU A 128 -2.13 7.59 -2.89
CA LEU A 128 -1.63 8.70 -2.07
C LEU A 128 -0.68 8.19 -0.99
N CYS A 129 -1.02 7.08 -0.32
CA CYS A 129 -0.15 6.44 0.67
C CYS A 129 1.20 6.07 0.05
N ASP A 130 1.19 5.40 -1.11
CA ASP A 130 2.40 4.97 -1.79
C ASP A 130 3.30 6.14 -2.18
N ALA A 131 2.72 7.19 -2.75
CA ALA A 131 3.44 8.40 -3.15
C ALA A 131 4.09 9.10 -1.94
N VAL A 132 3.32 9.27 -0.86
CA VAL A 132 3.81 9.91 0.38
C VAL A 132 4.93 9.10 1.01
N ALA A 133 4.80 7.77 1.08
CA ALA A 133 5.84 6.91 1.65
C ALA A 133 7.12 6.92 0.82
N ALA A 134 7.01 6.77 -0.49
CA ALA A 134 8.15 6.77 -1.39
C ALA A 134 8.92 8.09 -1.34
N TYR A 135 8.22 9.22 -1.35
CA TYR A 135 8.84 10.53 -1.23
C TYR A 135 9.51 10.74 0.14
N ALA A 136 8.87 10.29 1.22
CA ALA A 136 9.43 10.41 2.56
C ALA A 136 10.71 9.58 2.75
N GLU A 137 10.83 8.43 2.10
CA GLU A 137 11.97 7.52 2.25
C GLU A 137 13.10 7.82 1.26
N HIS A 138 12.75 8.10 0.00
CA HIS A 138 13.73 8.21 -1.09
C HIS A 138 13.91 9.64 -1.59
N GLY A 139 13.05 10.58 -1.18
CA GLY A 139 13.00 11.92 -1.77
C GLY A 139 12.43 11.93 -3.18
N GLY A 140 12.55 13.06 -3.86
CA GLY A 140 12.07 13.21 -5.24
C GLY A 140 13.19 13.61 -6.21
N PRO A 141 12.97 13.43 -7.54
CA PRO A 141 11.77 12.83 -8.08
C PRO A 141 11.74 11.32 -7.89
N CYS A 142 10.55 10.75 -7.71
CA CYS A 142 10.38 9.31 -7.59
C CYS A 142 9.15 8.80 -8.36
N LEU A 143 9.22 7.53 -8.74
CA LEU A 143 8.20 6.81 -9.46
C LEU A 143 7.89 5.52 -8.70
N VAL A 144 6.64 5.34 -8.27
CA VAL A 144 6.20 4.13 -7.58
C VAL A 144 5.45 3.23 -8.55
N LEU A 145 5.74 1.94 -8.50
CA LEU A 145 4.99 0.88 -9.18
C LEU A 145 4.33 0.00 -8.13
N ASP A 146 3.01 0.00 -8.04
CA ASP A 146 2.29 -0.98 -7.21
C ASP A 146 1.76 -2.14 -8.07
N PHE A 147 2.12 -3.35 -7.68
CA PHE A 147 1.73 -4.62 -8.31
C PHE A 147 0.54 -5.26 -7.57
N GLY A 148 -0.60 -4.59 -7.63
CA GLY A 148 -1.85 -5.02 -7.03
C GLY A 148 -2.83 -5.69 -8.01
N THR A 149 -4.12 -5.51 -7.75
CA THR A 149 -5.22 -5.89 -8.66
C THR A 149 -5.11 -5.13 -9.99
N ALA A 150 -4.71 -3.88 -9.94
CA ALA A 150 -4.15 -3.12 -11.05
C ALA A 150 -2.63 -3.02 -10.87
N ILE A 151 -1.89 -2.72 -11.93
CA ILE A 151 -0.58 -2.09 -11.81
C ILE A 151 -0.81 -0.59 -11.91
N THR A 152 -0.28 0.15 -10.93
CA THR A 152 -0.30 1.61 -10.97
C THR A 152 1.12 2.17 -11.03
N TRP A 153 1.25 3.36 -11.57
CA TRP A 153 2.45 4.18 -11.55
C TRP A 153 2.09 5.51 -10.90
N GLU A 154 2.82 5.88 -9.86
CA GLU A 154 2.66 7.15 -9.15
C GLU A 154 3.90 8.00 -9.36
N VAL A 155 3.72 9.18 -9.90
CA VAL A 155 4.82 10.09 -10.22
C VAL A 155 4.85 11.23 -9.22
N VAL A 156 5.99 11.39 -8.55
CA VAL A 156 6.23 12.48 -7.59
C VAL A 156 7.41 13.32 -8.07
N SER A 157 7.25 14.64 -8.09
CA SER A 157 8.28 15.59 -8.50
C SER A 157 9.44 15.69 -7.50
N ALA A 158 10.50 16.40 -7.87
CA ALA A 158 11.62 16.70 -6.99
C ALA A 158 11.18 17.52 -5.75
N GLU A 159 10.15 18.34 -5.89
CA GLU A 159 9.59 19.20 -4.84
C GLU A 159 8.53 18.49 -3.99
N GLY A 160 8.22 17.21 -4.28
CA GLY A 160 7.21 16.44 -3.55
C GLY A 160 5.78 16.67 -4.01
N GLU A 161 5.55 17.09 -5.26
CA GLU A 161 4.22 17.20 -5.84
C GLU A 161 3.82 15.85 -6.49
N TYR A 162 2.62 15.39 -6.22
CA TYR A 162 2.03 14.27 -6.96
C TYR A 162 1.58 14.73 -8.35
N LEU A 163 2.24 14.24 -9.39
CA LEU A 163 2.04 14.68 -10.78
C LEU A 163 1.02 13.83 -11.54
N GLY A 164 0.56 12.72 -10.96
CA GLY A 164 -0.31 11.77 -11.64
C GLY A 164 0.37 10.44 -11.86
N GLY A 165 -0.07 9.70 -12.91
CA GLY A 165 0.51 8.38 -13.17
C GLY A 165 -0.24 7.60 -14.24
N ALA A 166 -0.13 6.26 -14.20
CA ALA A 166 -0.85 5.36 -15.09
C ALA A 166 -1.49 4.22 -14.31
N ILE A 167 -2.51 3.61 -14.90
CA ILE A 167 -3.19 2.43 -14.36
C ILE A 167 -3.34 1.41 -15.49
N ALA A 168 -2.92 0.17 -15.23
CA ALA A 168 -3.11 -0.96 -16.14
C ALA A 168 -3.73 -2.16 -15.38
N PRO A 169 -4.38 -3.11 -16.08
CA PRO A 169 -4.80 -4.34 -15.43
C PRO A 169 -3.63 -5.05 -14.76
N GLY A 170 -3.80 -5.57 -13.56
CA GLY A 170 -2.77 -6.36 -12.89
C GLY A 170 -2.54 -7.72 -13.56
N PRO A 171 -1.35 -8.33 -13.39
CA PRO A 171 -1.01 -9.61 -14.00
C PRO A 171 -1.97 -10.73 -13.62
N GLY A 172 -2.40 -10.77 -12.35
CA GLY A 172 -3.37 -11.77 -11.86
C GLY A 172 -4.73 -11.66 -12.55
N VAL A 173 -5.28 -10.45 -12.63
CA VAL A 173 -6.57 -10.18 -13.30
C VAL A 173 -6.50 -10.58 -14.78
N THR A 174 -5.40 -10.29 -15.45
CA THR A 174 -5.21 -10.65 -16.86
C THR A 174 -5.08 -12.17 -17.05
N ALA A 175 -4.36 -12.86 -16.17
CA ALA A 175 -4.25 -14.32 -16.20
C ALA A 175 -5.62 -14.98 -15.98
N ASP A 176 -6.40 -14.49 -15.00
CA ASP A 176 -7.75 -14.97 -14.72
C ASP A 176 -8.71 -14.68 -15.89
N ALA A 177 -8.62 -13.49 -16.48
CA ALA A 177 -9.42 -13.16 -17.66
C ALA A 177 -9.12 -14.09 -18.85
N LEU A 178 -7.84 -14.40 -19.09
CA LEU A 178 -7.43 -15.31 -20.15
C LEU A 178 -7.99 -16.73 -19.93
N SER A 179 -7.86 -17.28 -18.73
CA SER A 179 -8.35 -18.62 -18.39
C SER A 179 -9.88 -18.69 -18.41
N SER A 180 -10.58 -17.70 -17.85
CA SER A 180 -12.04 -17.68 -17.75
C SER A 180 -12.76 -17.42 -19.07
N LYS A 181 -12.13 -16.70 -20.01
CA LYS A 181 -12.69 -16.36 -21.32
C LYS A 181 -12.35 -17.36 -22.40
N THR A 182 -11.57 -18.41 -22.10
CA THR A 182 -11.17 -19.43 -23.09
C THR A 182 -11.54 -20.83 -22.61
N ALA A 183 -12.00 -21.68 -23.54
CA ALA A 183 -12.48 -23.02 -23.19
C ALA A 183 -11.35 -24.02 -22.90
N LYS A 184 -10.11 -23.73 -23.28
CA LYS A 184 -9.00 -24.70 -23.26
C LYS A 184 -7.71 -24.22 -22.61
N LEU A 185 -7.61 -22.93 -22.27
CA LEU A 185 -6.41 -22.42 -21.66
C LEU A 185 -6.49 -22.59 -20.13
N PRO A 186 -5.51 -23.26 -19.51
CA PRO A 186 -5.47 -23.43 -18.07
C PRO A 186 -5.05 -22.13 -17.37
N SER A 187 -5.39 -21.99 -16.09
CA SER A 187 -4.76 -21.01 -15.23
C SER A 187 -3.29 -21.40 -14.99
N VAL A 188 -2.41 -20.40 -15.01
CA VAL A 188 -0.96 -20.59 -14.83
C VAL A 188 -0.42 -19.65 -13.77
N ALA A 189 0.67 -20.02 -13.12
CA ALA A 189 1.38 -19.13 -12.20
C ALA A 189 2.07 -18.00 -12.97
N MET A 190 2.12 -16.80 -12.38
CA MET A 190 2.82 -15.65 -12.92
C MET A 190 4.32 -15.75 -12.60
N GLU A 191 5.01 -16.56 -13.40
CA GLU A 191 6.44 -16.81 -13.27
C GLU A 191 7.10 -16.96 -14.63
N PRO A 192 8.38 -16.62 -14.78
CA PRO A 192 9.07 -16.75 -16.04
C PRO A 192 9.22 -18.23 -16.43
N PRO A 193 8.83 -18.60 -17.65
CA PRO A 193 9.09 -19.94 -18.14
C PRO A 193 10.59 -20.12 -18.45
N PRO A 194 11.08 -21.38 -18.58
CA PRO A 194 12.49 -21.65 -18.88
C PRO A 194 12.99 -21.05 -20.21
N ARG A 195 12.07 -20.70 -21.10
CA ARG A 195 12.35 -20.12 -22.43
C ARG A 195 11.23 -19.19 -22.86
N VAL A 196 11.60 -18.08 -23.52
CA VAL A 196 10.63 -17.15 -24.10
C VAL A 196 9.77 -17.82 -25.18
N ILE A 197 10.35 -18.69 -26.01
CA ILE A 197 9.60 -19.49 -26.98
C ILE A 197 9.10 -20.75 -26.28
N GLY A 198 7.87 -20.70 -25.76
CA GLY A 198 7.20 -21.83 -25.12
C GLY A 198 6.93 -22.96 -26.12
N LYS A 199 7.14 -24.21 -25.70
CA LYS A 199 6.87 -25.40 -26.52
C LYS A 199 5.57 -26.10 -26.16
N GLY A 200 4.96 -25.71 -25.05
CA GLY A 200 3.67 -26.19 -24.57
C GLY A 200 2.74 -25.03 -24.27
N THR A 201 1.44 -25.32 -24.10
CA THR A 201 0.43 -24.28 -23.83
C THR A 201 0.76 -23.50 -22.55
N VAL A 202 1.14 -24.19 -21.46
CA VAL A 202 1.49 -23.56 -20.18
C VAL A 202 2.67 -22.59 -20.35
N ASP A 203 3.80 -23.07 -20.89
CA ASP A 203 4.98 -22.23 -21.11
C ASP A 203 4.68 -21.03 -22.04
N SER A 204 3.83 -21.24 -23.04
CA SER A 204 3.45 -20.17 -23.99
C SER A 204 2.60 -19.10 -23.31
N ILE A 205 1.66 -19.48 -22.40
CA ILE A 205 0.87 -18.54 -21.63
C ILE A 205 1.77 -17.80 -20.64
N GLN A 206 2.61 -18.52 -19.90
CA GLN A 206 3.55 -17.92 -18.93
C GLN A 206 4.49 -16.94 -19.63
N SER A 207 5.01 -17.31 -20.78
CA SER A 207 5.87 -16.42 -21.57
C SER A 207 5.17 -15.14 -22.00
N GLY A 208 3.95 -15.27 -22.55
CA GLY A 208 3.16 -14.11 -22.97
C GLY A 208 2.80 -13.20 -21.82
N LEU A 209 2.38 -13.77 -20.69
CA LEU A 209 2.02 -13.00 -19.50
C LEU A 209 3.24 -12.36 -18.84
N PHE A 210 4.26 -13.14 -18.49
CA PHE A 210 5.41 -12.64 -17.75
C PHE A 210 6.22 -11.62 -18.57
N TYR A 211 6.67 -11.99 -19.75
CA TYR A 211 7.47 -11.08 -20.58
C TYR A 211 6.64 -9.97 -21.23
N GLY A 212 5.33 -10.20 -21.45
CA GLY A 212 4.41 -9.14 -21.87
C GLY A 212 4.27 -8.06 -20.79
N TYR A 213 4.11 -8.45 -19.52
CA TYR A 213 4.09 -7.52 -18.40
C TYR A 213 5.45 -6.87 -18.16
N LEU A 214 6.55 -7.61 -18.26
CA LEU A 214 7.88 -7.01 -18.15
C LEU A 214 8.07 -5.91 -19.19
N GLY A 215 7.69 -6.18 -20.45
CA GLY A 215 7.75 -5.17 -21.52
C GLY A 215 6.80 -3.98 -21.29
N LEU A 216 5.62 -4.21 -20.73
CA LEU A 216 4.68 -3.14 -20.34
C LEU A 216 5.30 -2.26 -19.25
N ILE A 217 5.82 -2.87 -18.19
CA ILE A 217 6.47 -2.19 -17.07
C ILE A 217 7.63 -1.34 -17.58
N GLU A 218 8.55 -1.95 -18.29
CA GLU A 218 9.70 -1.22 -18.84
C GLU A 218 9.29 -0.11 -19.81
N GLY A 219 8.33 -0.41 -20.69
CA GLY A 219 7.87 0.53 -21.71
C GLY A 219 7.19 1.77 -21.15
N VAL A 220 6.36 1.62 -20.12
CA VAL A 220 5.68 2.74 -19.43
C VAL A 220 6.67 3.51 -18.57
N THR A 221 7.43 2.81 -17.73
CA THR A 221 8.42 3.41 -16.83
C THR A 221 9.45 4.26 -17.58
N ARG A 222 10.04 3.75 -18.69
CA ARG A 222 10.99 4.51 -19.49
C ARG A 222 10.38 5.81 -20.03
N ARG A 223 9.14 5.78 -20.51
CA ARG A 223 8.45 6.99 -21.01
C ARG A 223 8.21 8.01 -19.92
N MET A 224 7.86 7.56 -18.72
CA MET A 224 7.69 8.45 -17.57
C MET A 224 9.04 9.05 -17.14
N LEU A 225 10.12 8.27 -17.15
CA LEU A 225 11.47 8.76 -16.88
C LEU A 225 11.96 9.75 -17.97
N ASP A 226 11.57 9.53 -19.22
CA ASP A 226 11.88 10.50 -20.31
C ASP A 226 11.20 11.86 -20.08
N GLU A 227 10.02 11.89 -19.43
CA GLU A 227 9.28 13.12 -19.09
C GLU A 227 9.76 13.73 -17.76
N LEU A 228 10.06 12.89 -16.77
CA LEU A 228 10.39 13.32 -15.39
C LEU A 228 11.89 13.62 -15.21
N GLY A 229 12.75 12.99 -16.01
CA GLY A 229 14.21 12.95 -15.80
C GLY A 229 14.63 11.78 -14.92
N ASP A 230 15.85 11.88 -14.37
CA ASP A 230 16.36 10.86 -13.43
C ASP A 230 15.51 10.83 -12.16
N ALA A 231 14.86 9.70 -11.91
CA ALA A 231 14.01 9.50 -10.75
C ALA A 231 14.28 8.13 -10.11
N THR A 232 14.10 8.05 -8.81
CA THR A 232 14.15 6.77 -8.07
C THR A 232 12.88 5.97 -8.37
N VAL A 233 13.05 4.74 -8.85
CA VAL A 233 11.93 3.83 -9.13
C VAL A 233 11.78 2.84 -7.99
N VAL A 234 10.64 2.90 -7.32
CA VAL A 234 10.28 2.07 -6.17
C VAL A 234 9.15 1.13 -6.58
N ALA A 235 9.21 -0.13 -6.17
CA ALA A 235 8.14 -1.09 -6.43
C ALA A 235 7.53 -1.61 -5.13
N THR A 236 6.23 -1.78 -5.12
CA THR A 236 5.47 -2.40 -4.02
C THR A 236 4.46 -3.41 -4.57
N GLY A 237 3.75 -4.09 -3.68
CA GLY A 237 2.75 -5.08 -4.05
C GLY A 237 3.29 -6.50 -4.22
N GLY A 238 2.36 -7.43 -4.43
CA GLY A 238 2.65 -8.87 -4.31
C GLY A 238 3.58 -9.47 -5.35
N LEU A 239 3.73 -8.83 -6.52
CA LEU A 239 4.60 -9.30 -7.61
C LEU A 239 5.84 -8.40 -7.82
N ALA A 240 6.03 -7.38 -7.00
CA ALA A 240 7.13 -6.43 -7.14
C ALA A 240 8.51 -7.13 -7.21
N GLN A 241 8.80 -8.00 -6.25
CA GLN A 241 10.07 -8.72 -6.20
C GLN A 241 10.29 -9.63 -7.43
N ALA A 242 9.23 -10.25 -7.94
CA ALA A 242 9.32 -11.12 -9.11
C ALA A 242 9.73 -10.35 -10.36
N PHE A 243 9.13 -9.18 -10.59
CA PHE A 243 9.48 -8.34 -11.75
C PHE A 243 10.79 -7.59 -11.55
N ALA A 244 11.07 -7.06 -10.36
CA ALA A 244 12.32 -6.36 -10.04
C ALA A 244 13.55 -7.23 -10.32
N SER A 245 13.45 -8.55 -10.15
CA SER A 245 14.55 -9.48 -10.46
C SER A 245 14.85 -9.63 -11.96
N HIS A 246 14.04 -9.02 -12.85
CA HIS A 246 14.15 -9.17 -14.30
C HIS A 246 14.27 -7.83 -15.05
N THR A 247 14.45 -6.73 -14.33
CA THR A 247 14.68 -5.40 -14.92
C THR A 247 15.61 -4.58 -14.06
N ASP A 248 16.43 -3.74 -14.68
CA ASP A 248 17.33 -2.82 -13.98
C ASP A 248 16.65 -1.46 -13.66
N LEU A 249 15.37 -1.29 -14.03
CA LEU A 249 14.67 -0.02 -13.81
C LEU A 249 14.19 0.14 -12.36
N ILE A 250 13.87 -0.94 -11.68
CA ILE A 250 13.38 -0.91 -10.29
C ILE A 250 14.59 -0.95 -9.36
N GLN A 251 14.81 0.14 -8.62
CA GLN A 251 15.93 0.27 -7.71
C GLN A 251 15.59 -0.24 -6.29
N HIS A 252 14.35 -0.07 -5.86
CA HIS A 252 13.90 -0.46 -4.52
C HIS A 252 12.63 -1.29 -4.57
N VAL A 253 12.51 -2.25 -3.66
CA VAL A 253 11.28 -3.03 -3.47
C VAL A 253 10.86 -2.91 -2.01
N GLU A 254 9.72 -2.23 -1.79
CA GLU A 254 9.18 -1.91 -0.48
C GLU A 254 7.82 -2.60 -0.28
N PRO A 255 7.79 -3.82 0.29
CA PRO A 255 6.56 -4.61 0.36
C PRO A 255 5.43 -3.99 1.17
N ASP A 256 5.76 -3.12 2.13
CA ASP A 256 4.83 -2.52 3.08
C ASP A 256 4.66 -1.00 2.87
N LEU A 257 4.99 -0.51 1.66
CA LEU A 257 5.02 0.92 1.32
C LEU A 257 3.70 1.61 1.66
N THR A 258 2.56 1.05 1.24
CA THR A 258 1.22 1.60 1.48
C THR A 258 0.93 1.75 2.98
N LEU A 259 1.32 0.76 3.80
CA LEU A 259 1.16 0.84 5.26
C LEU A 259 2.02 1.94 5.87
N HIS A 260 3.25 2.13 5.39
CA HIS A 260 4.12 3.22 5.83
C HIS A 260 3.52 4.59 5.47
N GLY A 261 3.00 4.75 4.26
CA GLY A 261 2.30 5.96 3.83
C GLY A 261 1.06 6.26 4.67
N LEU A 262 0.26 5.24 4.95
CA LEU A 262 -0.91 5.37 5.80
C LEU A 262 -0.54 5.85 7.22
N ARG A 263 0.55 5.31 7.79
CA ARG A 263 1.08 5.78 9.08
C ARG A 263 1.52 7.25 9.03
N ILE A 264 2.22 7.65 7.97
CA ILE A 264 2.67 9.04 7.80
C ILE A 264 1.47 9.98 7.71
N LEU A 265 0.47 9.64 6.89
CA LEU A 265 -0.75 10.44 6.75
C LEU A 265 -1.53 10.54 8.06
N TRP A 266 -1.64 9.44 8.80
CA TRP A 266 -2.25 9.46 10.13
C TRP A 266 -1.49 10.40 11.09
N GLN A 267 -0.16 10.34 11.12
CA GLN A 267 0.66 11.21 11.97
C GLN A 267 0.47 12.69 11.65
N LEU A 268 0.38 13.05 10.36
CA LEU A 268 0.16 14.43 9.92
C LEU A 268 -1.20 14.99 10.35
N ASN A 269 -2.21 14.12 10.46
CA ASN A 269 -3.58 14.52 10.79
C ASN A 269 -3.94 14.26 12.28
N ARG A 270 -3.03 13.68 13.05
CA ARG A 270 -3.21 13.40 14.46
C ARG A 270 -3.29 14.70 15.25
N GLY A 271 -4.42 14.94 15.93
CA GLY A 271 -4.64 16.12 16.78
C GLY A 271 -5.38 17.27 16.10
N GLU A 272 -5.80 17.15 14.85
CA GLU A 272 -6.69 18.12 14.18
C GLU A 272 -8.20 17.78 14.35
N ALA A 273 -8.52 16.62 14.92
CA ALA A 273 -9.89 16.22 15.27
C ALA A 273 -10.25 16.74 16.66
N GLY A 274 -10.68 18.01 16.72
CA GLY A 274 -11.16 18.71 17.91
C GLY A 274 -12.40 19.54 17.60
#